data_3ae88d8ed75c4489cd8a5dffee3e43f1
#
_entry.id   3ae88d8ed75c4489cd8a5dffee3e43f1
#
_cell.length_a   1.000
_cell.length_b   1.000
_cell.length_c   1.000
_cell.angle_alpha   90.00
_cell.angle_beta   90.00
_cell.angle_gamma   90.00
#
_symmetry.space_group_name_H-M   'P 1'
#
loop_
_entity.id
_entity.type
_entity.pdbx_description
1 polymer ?
#
loop_
_entity_poly.entity_id
_entity_poly.type
_entity_poly.pdbx_seq_one_letter_code
_entity_poly.pdbx_strand_id
1 'polypeptide(L)'
;MLSLRVLSDRVVAAGCIRPSVLLQGLQLSRPALSRWPVSLLMGLSGLLVEPLAWLQTLLFQRRLRQIQLPQDPVLVIGYWRSGTTFLHQLLASDPAWATARNSLTVAPQVALLLQPLLRPLVRAWMTTVRPIDAVPWSVNDPQEDEVGIVRLTMDTNMAGMAFPQEYPFHFRRSVLQSTGAYERHWLRFTHLTWLHDGVGRSRLLIKNSAHTARVAMVLRQFPKARFVLMCREREDSIRSLVQVKQALADLVGLQPAPEMSIQVEERAFHRQLLQAFEASRSLIPADQLLELDYNDLVETPLHTVKRIYDHFRLTGWEEAQGHIQERITQARHYRAAAVQLSVEAERRLQELLSP
;
A
#
# COMPACT_ATOMS: atom_id res chain seq x y z
N MET A 1 -19.09 6.31 24.55
CA MET A 1 -19.05 7.42 23.56
C MET A 1 -17.67 7.45 22.92
N LEU A 2 -17.56 7.29 21.62
CA LEU A 2 -16.30 7.53 20.87
C LEU A 2 -15.92 9.00 21.02
N SER A 3 -14.66 9.29 21.42
CA SER A 3 -14.20 10.66 21.47
C SER A 3 -14.26 11.29 20.07
N LEU A 4 -14.55 12.59 19.99
CA LEU A 4 -14.55 13.36 18.72
C LEU A 4 -13.26 13.14 17.91
N ARG A 5 -12.13 12.92 18.59
CA ARG A 5 -10.83 12.66 17.97
C ARG A 5 -10.81 11.30 17.25
N VAL A 6 -11.30 10.23 17.90
CA VAL A 6 -11.37 8.90 17.28
C VAL A 6 -12.34 8.88 16.09
N LEU A 7 -13.45 9.62 16.16
CA LEU A 7 -14.37 9.76 15.04
C LEU A 7 -13.71 10.52 13.88
N SER A 8 -12.99 11.60 14.19
CA SER A 8 -12.24 12.40 13.23
C SER A 8 -11.17 11.56 12.52
N ASP A 9 -10.37 10.79 13.26
CA ASP A 9 -9.31 9.95 12.69
C ASP A 9 -9.89 8.88 11.75
N ARG A 10 -11.03 8.30 12.10
CA ARG A 10 -11.74 7.33 11.24
C ARG A 10 -12.29 7.97 9.98
N VAL A 11 -12.90 9.14 10.07
CA VAL A 11 -13.44 9.86 8.91
C VAL A 11 -12.32 10.26 7.95
N VAL A 12 -11.15 10.65 8.46
CA VAL A 12 -10.01 11.01 7.62
C VAL A 12 -9.36 9.77 6.99
N ALA A 13 -9.14 8.71 7.75
CA ALA A 13 -8.54 7.47 7.24
C ALA A 13 -9.41 6.81 6.15
N ALA A 14 -10.72 6.86 6.30
CA ALA A 14 -11.71 6.28 5.40
C ALA A 14 -12.49 7.32 4.56
N GLY A 15 -12.24 8.60 4.77
CA GLY A 15 -12.93 9.69 4.09
C GLY A 15 -12.55 9.84 2.62
N CYS A 16 -13.21 10.78 1.96
CA CYS A 16 -12.98 11.08 0.54
C CYS A 16 -13.25 9.92 -0.43
N ILE A 17 -13.91 8.83 0.01
CA ILE A 17 -14.35 7.76 -0.89
C ILE A 17 -15.61 8.23 -1.60
N ARG A 18 -15.62 8.18 -2.92
CA ARG A 18 -16.80 8.55 -3.72
C ARG A 18 -18.00 7.67 -3.36
N PRO A 19 -19.23 8.23 -3.33
CA PRO A 19 -20.42 7.46 -3.01
C PRO A 19 -20.61 6.21 -3.88
N SER A 20 -20.28 6.28 -5.17
CA SER A 20 -20.32 5.15 -6.10
C SER A 20 -19.37 4.02 -5.70
N VAL A 21 -18.18 4.35 -5.19
CA VAL A 21 -17.17 3.38 -4.73
C VAL A 21 -17.59 2.79 -3.38
N LEU A 22 -18.15 3.62 -2.47
CA LEU A 22 -18.70 3.13 -1.22
C LEU A 22 -19.86 2.16 -1.47
N LEU A 23 -20.80 2.51 -2.36
CA LEU A 23 -21.91 1.62 -2.74
C LEU A 23 -21.41 0.30 -3.31
N GLN A 24 -20.37 0.30 -4.15
CA GLN A 24 -19.73 -0.92 -4.62
C GLN A 24 -19.24 -1.79 -3.44
N GLY A 25 -18.60 -1.18 -2.44
CA GLY A 25 -18.16 -1.87 -1.23
C GLY A 25 -19.34 -2.48 -0.46
N LEU A 26 -20.43 -1.71 -0.28
CA LEU A 26 -21.63 -2.16 0.43
C LEU A 26 -22.43 -3.26 -0.31
N GLN A 27 -22.27 -3.34 -1.62
CA GLN A 27 -22.82 -4.46 -2.42
C GLN A 27 -21.99 -5.74 -2.27
N LEU A 28 -20.69 -5.61 -2.06
CA LEU A 28 -19.80 -6.76 -1.88
C LEU A 28 -19.81 -7.27 -0.44
N SER A 29 -19.97 -6.37 0.53
CA SER A 29 -19.85 -6.68 1.96
C SER A 29 -20.73 -5.75 2.79
N ARG A 30 -21.28 -6.24 3.89
CA ARG A 30 -22.22 -5.48 4.72
C ARG A 30 -21.55 -4.96 5.99
N PRO A 31 -21.67 -3.66 6.32
CA PRO A 31 -21.23 -3.12 7.59
C PRO A 31 -22.01 -3.75 8.75
N ALA A 32 -21.36 -3.89 9.91
CA ALA A 32 -22.08 -4.19 11.14
C ALA A 32 -23.05 -3.04 11.49
N LEU A 33 -24.18 -3.36 12.12
CA LEU A 33 -25.20 -2.36 12.48
C LEU A 33 -24.62 -1.19 13.27
N SER A 34 -23.68 -1.46 14.19
CA SER A 34 -22.98 -0.44 14.99
C SER A 34 -22.08 0.49 14.16
N ARG A 35 -21.73 0.12 12.92
CA ARG A 35 -20.82 0.87 12.04
C ARG A 35 -21.55 1.65 10.92
N TRP A 36 -22.86 1.53 10.82
CA TRP A 36 -23.66 2.30 9.86
C TRP A 36 -23.48 3.83 9.97
N PRO A 37 -23.40 4.44 11.18
CA PRO A 37 -23.13 5.89 11.28
C PRO A 37 -21.80 6.30 10.63
N VAL A 38 -20.76 5.46 10.76
CA VAL A 38 -19.45 5.71 10.11
C VAL A 38 -19.58 5.60 8.59
N SER A 39 -20.28 4.57 8.08
CA SER A 39 -20.53 4.40 6.65
C SER A 39 -21.30 5.59 6.06
N LEU A 40 -22.28 6.12 6.80
CA LEU A 40 -23.04 7.31 6.40
C LEU A 40 -22.12 8.56 6.33
N LEU A 41 -21.29 8.78 7.35
CA LEU A 41 -20.33 9.89 7.35
C LEU A 41 -19.33 9.78 6.22
N MET A 42 -18.85 8.57 5.89
CA MET A 42 -18.01 8.32 4.72
C MET A 42 -18.73 8.72 3.42
N GLY A 43 -19.99 8.31 3.26
CA GLY A 43 -20.81 8.68 2.12
C GLY A 43 -21.01 10.19 1.99
N LEU A 44 -21.32 10.87 3.09
CA LEU A 44 -21.49 12.33 3.13
C LEU A 44 -20.20 13.05 2.78
N SER A 45 -19.05 12.63 3.34
CA SER A 45 -17.75 13.20 2.97
C SER A 45 -17.42 12.98 1.48
N GLY A 46 -17.81 11.84 0.93
CA GLY A 46 -17.67 11.52 -0.48
C GLY A 46 -18.51 12.41 -1.40
N LEU A 47 -19.73 12.82 -0.98
CA LEU A 47 -20.57 13.73 -1.73
C LEU A 47 -19.92 15.10 -1.92
N LEU A 48 -19.15 15.59 -0.94
CA LEU A 48 -18.41 16.84 -1.07
C LEU A 48 -17.27 16.75 -2.09
N VAL A 49 -16.69 15.56 -2.23
CA VAL A 49 -15.56 15.30 -3.14
C VAL A 49 -16.04 15.01 -4.58
N GLU A 50 -17.27 14.53 -4.74
CA GLU A 50 -17.80 14.07 -6.03
C GLU A 50 -17.74 15.13 -7.15
N PRO A 51 -18.19 16.41 -6.96
CA PRO A 51 -18.09 17.43 -8.00
C PRO A 51 -16.63 17.73 -8.40
N LEU A 52 -15.73 17.75 -7.42
CA LEU A 52 -14.30 17.99 -7.65
C LEU A 52 -13.66 16.82 -8.40
N ALA A 53 -14.07 15.59 -8.12
CA ALA A 53 -13.63 14.39 -8.84
C ALA A 53 -14.07 14.41 -10.32
N TRP A 54 -15.29 14.88 -10.59
CA TRP A 54 -15.77 15.11 -11.95
C TRP A 54 -14.96 16.20 -12.64
N LEU A 55 -14.70 17.30 -11.96
CA LEU A 55 -13.89 18.42 -12.49
C LEU A 55 -12.46 17.94 -12.79
N GLN A 56 -11.81 17.20 -11.86
CA GLN A 56 -10.49 16.64 -12.13
C GLN A 56 -10.51 15.72 -13.36
N THR A 57 -11.53 14.86 -13.46
CA THR A 57 -11.65 13.97 -14.61
C THR A 57 -11.77 14.77 -15.89
N LEU A 58 -12.61 15.78 -15.94
CA LEU A 58 -12.81 16.65 -17.12
C LEU A 58 -11.50 17.34 -17.52
N LEU A 59 -10.80 17.94 -16.58
CA LEU A 59 -9.60 18.74 -16.83
C LEU A 59 -8.37 17.86 -17.20
N PHE A 60 -8.23 16.69 -16.57
CA PHE A 60 -7.01 15.91 -16.68
C PHE A 60 -7.15 14.64 -17.52
N GLN A 61 -8.37 14.22 -17.93
CA GLN A 61 -8.55 12.99 -18.71
C GLN A 61 -7.74 12.93 -20.01
N ARG A 62 -7.60 14.07 -20.72
CA ARG A 62 -6.79 14.14 -21.95
C ARG A 62 -5.32 13.89 -21.65
N ARG A 63 -4.79 14.55 -20.60
CA ARG A 63 -3.39 14.36 -20.16
C ARG A 63 -3.15 12.92 -19.70
N LEU A 64 -4.08 12.34 -18.92
CA LEU A 64 -3.99 10.96 -18.45
C LEU A 64 -3.96 9.93 -19.60
N ARG A 65 -4.64 10.22 -20.71
CA ARG A 65 -4.62 9.33 -21.90
C ARG A 65 -3.37 9.50 -22.75
N GLN A 66 -2.75 10.66 -22.75
CA GLN A 66 -1.62 11.01 -23.62
C GLN A 66 -0.26 10.82 -22.97
N ILE A 67 -0.20 10.83 -21.64
CA ILE A 67 1.06 10.71 -20.93
C ILE A 67 1.65 9.31 -21.12
N GLN A 68 2.93 9.27 -21.49
CA GLN A 68 3.66 8.02 -21.61
C GLN A 68 4.32 7.69 -20.27
N LEU A 69 4.10 6.47 -19.81
CA LEU A 69 4.75 5.94 -18.62
C LEU A 69 6.10 5.31 -18.98
N PRO A 70 7.09 5.34 -18.08
CA PRO A 70 8.28 4.51 -18.20
C PRO A 70 7.88 3.05 -18.44
N GLN A 71 8.51 2.40 -19.42
CA GLN A 71 8.14 1.04 -19.84
C GLN A 71 8.80 -0.05 -18.99
N ASP A 72 9.75 0.35 -18.13
CA ASP A 72 10.55 -0.50 -17.28
C ASP A 72 10.42 -0.12 -15.78
N PRO A 73 9.19 0.00 -15.24
CA PRO A 73 9.02 0.35 -13.83
C PRO A 73 9.70 -0.69 -12.93
N VAL A 74 10.20 -0.25 -11.78
CA VAL A 74 10.65 -1.15 -10.72
C VAL A 74 9.50 -1.37 -9.73
N LEU A 75 9.17 -2.63 -9.49
CA LEU A 75 8.14 -3.04 -8.53
C LEU A 75 8.77 -3.68 -7.31
N VAL A 76 8.53 -3.13 -6.14
CA VAL A 76 8.85 -3.75 -4.85
C VAL A 76 7.67 -4.62 -4.45
N ILE A 77 7.87 -5.93 -4.47
CA ILE A 77 6.89 -6.97 -4.15
C ILE A 77 7.39 -7.82 -2.98
N GLY A 78 6.59 -8.75 -2.55
CA GLY A 78 6.86 -9.63 -1.40
C GLY A 78 5.66 -9.66 -0.47
N TYR A 79 5.62 -10.60 0.46
CA TYR A 79 4.53 -10.65 1.42
C TYR A 79 4.49 -9.40 2.30
N TRP A 80 3.32 -9.01 2.77
CA TRP A 80 3.21 -7.87 3.70
C TRP A 80 4.12 -8.08 4.91
N ARG A 81 4.73 -7.00 5.40
CA ARG A 81 5.66 -6.98 6.54
C ARG A 81 7.02 -7.64 6.29
N SER A 82 7.40 -7.85 5.04
CA SER A 82 8.73 -8.33 4.65
C SER A 82 9.78 -7.23 4.41
N GLY A 83 9.55 -6.00 4.90
CA GLY A 83 10.48 -4.88 4.71
C GLY A 83 10.25 -4.05 3.44
N THR A 84 9.24 -4.38 2.62
CA THR A 84 8.91 -3.68 1.38
C THR A 84 8.71 -2.18 1.56
N THR A 85 8.15 -1.74 2.70
CA THR A 85 7.96 -0.30 2.98
C THR A 85 9.28 0.41 3.24
N PHE A 86 10.21 -0.20 3.98
CA PHE A 86 11.52 0.40 4.24
C PHE A 86 12.33 0.49 2.95
N LEU A 87 12.38 -0.59 2.17
CA LEU A 87 13.03 -0.56 0.85
C LEU A 87 12.42 0.50 -0.07
N HIS A 88 11.10 0.61 -0.10
CA HIS A 88 10.39 1.64 -0.88
C HIS A 88 10.81 3.06 -0.47
N GLN A 89 10.93 3.33 0.84
CA GLN A 89 11.38 4.62 1.35
C GLN A 89 12.84 4.92 0.97
N LEU A 90 13.72 3.92 1.00
CA LEU A 90 15.13 4.09 0.60
C LEU A 90 15.24 4.40 -0.90
N LEU A 91 14.58 3.63 -1.75
CA LEU A 91 14.58 3.87 -3.20
C LEU A 91 13.96 5.23 -3.55
N ALA A 92 12.83 5.56 -2.95
CA ALA A 92 12.11 6.82 -3.21
C ALA A 92 12.82 8.07 -2.67
N SER A 93 13.90 7.93 -1.90
CA SER A 93 14.76 9.06 -1.50
C SER A 93 15.66 9.56 -2.63
N ASP A 94 16.00 8.71 -3.61
CA ASP A 94 16.62 9.16 -4.85
C ASP A 94 15.59 9.97 -5.67
N PRO A 95 15.90 11.23 -6.01
CA PRO A 95 15.00 12.10 -6.74
C PRO A 95 14.67 11.64 -8.17
N ALA A 96 15.38 10.66 -8.72
CA ALA A 96 15.08 10.09 -10.03
C ALA A 96 13.77 9.26 -10.04
N TRP A 97 13.27 8.81 -8.89
CA TRP A 97 12.09 7.97 -8.78
C TRP A 97 10.79 8.75 -8.57
N ALA A 98 9.84 8.56 -9.47
CA ALA A 98 8.43 8.89 -9.25
C ALA A 98 7.73 7.71 -8.56
N THR A 99 6.93 7.98 -7.56
CA THR A 99 6.15 6.96 -6.84
C THR A 99 4.88 7.54 -6.25
N ALA A 100 3.92 6.68 -5.90
CA ALA A 100 2.75 7.10 -5.15
C ALA A 100 3.17 7.65 -3.78
N ARG A 101 2.67 8.85 -3.42
CA ARG A 101 2.95 9.50 -2.14
C ARG A 101 1.67 9.66 -1.33
N ASN A 102 1.80 9.87 -0.03
CA ASN A 102 0.64 10.10 0.85
C ASN A 102 -0.26 11.22 0.33
N SER A 103 0.32 12.31 -0.24
CA SER A 103 -0.43 13.42 -0.83
C SER A 103 -1.32 13.03 -2.02
N LEU A 104 -1.00 11.94 -2.70
CA LEU A 104 -1.84 11.38 -3.77
C LEU A 104 -2.82 10.34 -3.23
N THR A 105 -2.33 9.39 -2.41
CA THR A 105 -3.12 8.21 -2.02
C THR A 105 -4.30 8.54 -1.13
N VAL A 106 -4.25 9.66 -0.40
CA VAL A 106 -5.35 10.09 0.48
C VAL A 106 -6.62 10.46 -0.27
N ALA A 107 -6.50 11.05 -1.47
CA ALA A 107 -7.64 11.45 -2.29
C ALA A 107 -7.28 11.51 -3.79
N PRO A 108 -6.95 10.38 -4.44
CA PRO A 108 -6.43 10.36 -5.82
C PRO A 108 -7.41 10.94 -6.83
N GLN A 109 -8.70 10.90 -6.57
CA GLN A 109 -9.75 11.42 -7.44
C GLN A 109 -9.78 12.96 -7.52
N VAL A 110 -9.08 13.65 -6.61
CA VAL A 110 -9.00 15.13 -6.58
C VAL A 110 -7.56 15.64 -6.40
N ALA A 111 -6.59 14.74 -6.27
CA ALA A 111 -5.21 15.09 -5.91
C ALA A 111 -4.53 16.00 -6.91
N LEU A 112 -4.76 15.82 -8.23
CA LEU A 112 -4.17 16.68 -9.26
C LEU A 112 -4.79 18.08 -9.27
N LEU A 113 -6.08 18.17 -8.97
CA LEU A 113 -6.80 19.44 -8.92
C LEU A 113 -6.43 20.26 -7.68
N LEU A 114 -6.34 19.58 -6.54
CA LEU A 114 -6.17 20.20 -5.23
C LEU A 114 -4.74 20.10 -4.71
N GLN A 115 -3.76 19.71 -5.52
CA GLN A 115 -2.38 19.48 -5.10
C GLN A 115 -1.79 20.59 -4.21
N PRO A 116 -1.95 21.89 -4.51
CA PRO A 116 -1.45 22.97 -3.66
C PRO A 116 -2.13 23.04 -2.29
N LEU A 117 -3.41 22.66 -2.22
CA LEU A 117 -4.24 22.74 -1.00
C LEU A 117 -4.17 21.46 -0.18
N LEU A 118 -4.10 20.28 -0.85
CA LEU A 118 -4.08 19.00 -0.15
C LEU A 118 -2.82 18.80 0.68
N ARG A 119 -1.66 19.24 0.21
CA ARG A 119 -0.41 19.08 0.97
C ARG A 119 -0.48 19.74 2.37
N PRO A 120 -0.82 21.02 2.53
CA PRO A 120 -0.95 21.62 3.85
C PRO A 120 -2.09 21.04 4.66
N LEU A 121 -3.25 20.70 4.04
CA LEU A 121 -4.37 20.07 4.73
C LEU A 121 -4.00 18.69 5.26
N VAL A 122 -3.45 17.82 4.42
CA VAL A 122 -3.02 16.47 4.83
C VAL A 122 -1.94 16.58 5.90
N ARG A 123 -0.98 17.50 5.77
CA ARG A 123 0.04 17.75 6.79
C ARG A 123 -0.54 18.19 8.13
N ALA A 124 -1.57 19.02 8.13
CA ALA A 124 -2.22 19.46 9.36
C ALA A 124 -3.01 18.32 10.06
N TRP A 125 -3.46 17.32 9.30
CA TRP A 125 -4.25 16.19 9.82
C TRP A 125 -3.40 14.96 10.13
N MET A 126 -2.25 14.80 9.50
CA MET A 126 -1.36 13.68 9.77
C MET A 126 -0.78 13.78 11.18
N THR A 127 -0.86 12.69 11.89
CA THR A 127 -0.08 12.50 13.12
C THR A 127 1.41 12.41 12.80
N THR A 128 2.28 12.65 13.77
CA THR A 128 3.74 12.54 13.58
C THR A 128 4.19 11.11 13.28
N VAL A 129 3.38 10.14 13.70
CA VAL A 129 3.63 8.71 13.49
C VAL A 129 2.38 8.03 12.94
N ARG A 130 2.57 6.96 12.17
CA ARG A 130 1.45 6.16 11.64
C ARG A 130 0.70 5.47 12.79
N PRO A 131 -0.64 5.52 12.79
CA PRO A 131 -1.44 4.89 13.83
C PRO A 131 -1.29 3.35 13.93
N ILE A 132 -0.83 2.70 12.85
CA ILE A 132 -0.79 1.24 12.73
C ILE A 132 0.52 0.60 13.21
N ASP A 133 1.63 1.35 13.23
CA ASP A 133 2.95 0.80 13.60
C ASP A 133 3.93 1.85 14.14
N ALA A 134 3.41 3.02 14.51
CA ALA A 134 4.15 4.14 15.08
C ALA A 134 5.39 4.61 14.25
N VAL A 135 5.47 4.26 12.96
CA VAL A 135 6.52 4.74 12.06
C VAL A 135 6.33 6.23 11.78
N PRO A 136 7.38 7.07 11.91
CA PRO A 136 7.30 8.44 11.43
C PRO A 136 6.91 8.51 9.96
N TRP A 137 6.03 9.41 9.63
CA TRP A 137 5.58 9.56 8.25
C TRP A 137 5.27 11.02 7.91
N SER A 138 5.30 11.32 6.63
CA SER A 138 5.01 12.66 6.12
C SER A 138 4.10 12.59 4.90
N VAL A 139 3.54 13.75 4.54
CA VAL A 139 2.71 13.91 3.34
C VAL A 139 3.47 13.56 2.04
N ASN A 140 4.79 13.67 2.06
CA ASN A 140 5.66 13.40 0.91
C ASN A 140 6.24 11.98 0.92
N ASP A 141 6.04 11.21 1.98
CA ASP A 141 6.57 9.84 2.03
C ASP A 141 5.89 8.95 1.00
N PRO A 142 6.63 8.00 0.44
CA PRO A 142 6.08 7.03 -0.49
C PRO A 142 5.06 6.13 0.19
N GLN A 143 4.04 5.76 -0.55
CA GLN A 143 2.95 4.92 -0.06
C GLN A 143 2.64 3.80 -1.05
N GLU A 144 2.12 2.70 -0.54
CA GLU A 144 1.60 1.60 -1.34
C GLU A 144 0.44 2.07 -2.22
N ASP A 145 0.48 1.74 -3.50
CA ASP A 145 -0.54 2.18 -4.46
C ASP A 145 -1.94 1.65 -4.12
N GLU A 146 -2.04 0.47 -3.51
CA GLU A 146 -3.31 -0.13 -3.07
C GLU A 146 -4.09 0.80 -2.12
N VAL A 147 -3.39 1.62 -1.31
CA VAL A 147 -4.01 2.62 -0.42
C VAL A 147 -4.73 3.71 -1.21
N GLY A 148 -4.22 4.08 -2.37
CA GLY A 148 -4.89 5.02 -3.28
C GLY A 148 -5.98 4.34 -4.12
N ILE A 149 -5.73 3.13 -4.58
CA ILE A 149 -6.65 2.38 -5.44
C ILE A 149 -7.98 2.10 -4.73
N VAL A 150 -7.97 1.81 -3.43
CA VAL A 150 -9.22 1.56 -2.67
C VAL A 150 -10.19 2.74 -2.70
N ARG A 151 -9.71 3.96 -2.97
CA ARG A 151 -10.55 5.15 -3.12
C ARG A 151 -11.14 5.32 -4.52
N LEU A 152 -10.65 4.53 -5.47
CA LEU A 152 -11.12 4.50 -6.86
C LEU A 152 -12.01 3.28 -7.13
N THR A 153 -11.80 2.19 -6.39
CA THR A 153 -12.58 0.95 -6.49
C THR A 153 -12.47 0.15 -5.21
N MET A 154 -13.55 -0.50 -4.78
CA MET A 154 -13.52 -1.49 -3.70
C MET A 154 -13.09 -2.89 -4.17
N ASP A 155 -12.75 -3.05 -5.43
CA ASP A 155 -12.20 -4.30 -5.98
C ASP A 155 -10.69 -4.40 -5.67
N THR A 156 -10.35 -4.41 -4.38
CA THR A 156 -8.99 -4.37 -3.83
C THR A 156 -8.94 -5.12 -2.50
N ASN A 157 -7.78 -5.66 -2.13
CA ASN A 157 -7.62 -6.32 -0.83
C ASN A 157 -7.77 -5.35 0.35
N MET A 158 -7.57 -4.04 0.13
CA MET A 158 -7.82 -3.04 1.17
C MET A 158 -9.31 -2.95 1.56
N ALA A 159 -10.23 -3.36 0.68
CA ALA A 159 -11.63 -3.51 1.05
C ALA A 159 -11.81 -4.56 2.18
N GLY A 160 -10.99 -5.62 2.18
CA GLY A 160 -10.98 -6.60 3.26
C GLY A 160 -10.48 -6.05 4.61
N MET A 161 -9.75 -4.92 4.60
CA MET A 161 -9.40 -4.23 5.85
C MET A 161 -10.59 -3.43 6.41
N ALA A 162 -11.47 -2.94 5.54
CA ALA A 162 -12.74 -2.33 5.95
C ALA A 162 -13.80 -3.39 6.35
N PHE A 163 -13.75 -4.56 5.74
CA PHE A 163 -14.66 -5.68 6.00
C PHE A 163 -13.87 -6.93 6.46
N PRO A 164 -13.29 -6.89 7.67
CA PRO A 164 -12.33 -7.91 8.10
C PRO A 164 -12.93 -9.31 8.26
N GLN A 165 -14.23 -9.46 8.50
CA GLN A 165 -14.89 -10.77 8.55
C GLN A 165 -15.00 -11.43 7.17
N GLU A 166 -14.91 -10.64 6.09
CA GLU A 166 -14.97 -11.09 4.71
C GLU A 166 -13.63 -10.95 3.98
N TYR A 167 -12.54 -10.74 4.75
CA TYR A 167 -11.20 -10.62 4.20
C TYR A 167 -10.81 -11.77 3.25
N PRO A 168 -11.14 -13.05 3.54
CA PRO A 168 -10.85 -14.16 2.61
C PRO A 168 -11.49 -14.00 1.23
N PHE A 169 -12.69 -13.45 1.17
CA PHE A 169 -13.37 -13.15 -0.10
C PHE A 169 -12.64 -12.06 -0.87
N HIS A 170 -12.33 -10.94 -0.22
CA HIS A 170 -11.61 -9.82 -0.85
C HIS A 170 -10.20 -10.21 -1.29
N PHE A 171 -9.49 -11.01 -0.50
CA PHE A 171 -8.17 -11.52 -0.85
C PHE A 171 -8.22 -12.38 -2.12
N ARG A 172 -9.07 -13.39 -2.16
CA ARG A 172 -9.19 -14.26 -3.35
C ARG A 172 -9.58 -13.46 -4.59
N ARG A 173 -10.60 -12.61 -4.48
CA ARG A 173 -11.14 -11.83 -5.57
C ARG A 173 -10.13 -10.84 -6.15
N SER A 174 -9.45 -10.09 -5.32
CA SER A 174 -8.62 -8.97 -5.77
C SER A 174 -7.14 -9.31 -5.88
N VAL A 175 -6.62 -10.21 -5.04
CA VAL A 175 -5.19 -10.56 -5.05
C VAL A 175 -4.94 -11.73 -6.00
N LEU A 176 -5.66 -12.85 -5.80
CA LEU A 176 -5.37 -14.08 -6.55
C LEU A 176 -6.00 -14.08 -7.95
N GLN A 177 -7.23 -13.58 -8.09
CA GLN A 177 -7.96 -13.61 -9.36
C GLN A 177 -7.73 -12.37 -10.22
N SER A 178 -7.44 -11.23 -9.61
CA SER A 178 -7.16 -9.94 -10.27
C SER A 178 -8.12 -9.62 -11.42
N THR A 179 -9.24 -8.98 -11.10
CA THR A 179 -10.25 -8.67 -12.11
C THR A 179 -9.76 -7.63 -13.12
N GLY A 180 -10.29 -7.67 -14.35
CA GLY A 180 -10.00 -6.63 -15.35
C GLY A 180 -10.44 -5.22 -14.91
N ALA A 181 -11.38 -5.10 -13.96
CA ALA A 181 -11.73 -3.84 -13.32
C ALA A 181 -10.59 -3.32 -12.46
N TYR A 182 -9.97 -4.17 -11.63
CA TYR A 182 -8.79 -3.81 -10.85
C TYR A 182 -7.65 -3.32 -11.76
N GLU A 183 -7.32 -4.08 -12.80
CA GLU A 183 -6.24 -3.75 -13.74
C GLU A 183 -6.41 -2.35 -14.35
N ARG A 184 -7.64 -2.00 -14.79
CA ARG A 184 -7.95 -0.66 -15.31
C ARG A 184 -7.77 0.44 -14.27
N HIS A 185 -8.19 0.22 -13.03
CA HIS A 185 -8.03 1.19 -11.95
C HIS A 185 -6.58 1.34 -11.51
N TRP A 186 -5.82 0.23 -11.46
CA TRP A 186 -4.39 0.25 -11.19
C TRP A 186 -3.62 1.04 -12.25
N LEU A 187 -3.87 0.77 -13.54
CA LEU A 187 -3.21 1.51 -14.62
C LEU A 187 -3.56 3.00 -14.57
N ARG A 188 -4.84 3.33 -14.34
CA ARG A 188 -5.25 4.73 -14.13
C ARG A 188 -4.55 5.37 -12.94
N PHE A 189 -4.41 4.67 -11.84
CA PHE A 189 -3.70 5.16 -10.66
C PHE A 189 -2.20 5.37 -10.94
N THR A 190 -1.59 4.49 -11.71
CA THR A 190 -0.20 4.64 -12.17
C THR A 190 0.00 5.90 -13.03
N HIS A 191 -0.93 6.20 -13.93
CA HIS A 191 -0.91 7.47 -14.67
C HIS A 191 -1.10 8.70 -13.76
N LEU A 192 -1.98 8.61 -12.76
CA LEU A 192 -2.15 9.67 -11.75
C LEU A 192 -0.85 9.87 -10.95
N THR A 193 -0.17 8.79 -10.56
CA THR A 193 1.12 8.83 -9.88
C THR A 193 2.17 9.55 -10.73
N TRP A 194 2.25 9.21 -12.01
CA TRP A 194 3.21 9.83 -12.92
C TRP A 194 2.91 11.32 -13.16
N LEU A 195 1.65 11.71 -13.28
CA LEU A 195 1.27 13.12 -13.39
C LEU A 195 1.52 13.91 -12.10
N HIS A 196 1.38 13.27 -10.94
CA HIS A 196 1.50 13.90 -9.63
C HIS A 196 2.97 14.06 -9.20
N ASP A 197 3.79 13.04 -9.43
CA ASP A 197 5.16 12.96 -8.89
C ASP A 197 6.26 12.80 -9.98
N GLY A 198 5.91 12.67 -11.26
CA GLY A 198 6.85 12.34 -12.33
C GLY A 198 7.60 13.54 -12.95
N VAL A 199 7.23 14.78 -12.62
CA VAL A 199 7.89 15.97 -13.20
C VAL A 199 9.37 16.01 -12.78
N GLY A 200 10.26 16.04 -13.76
CA GLY A 200 11.71 16.04 -13.55
C GLY A 200 12.29 14.69 -13.12
N ARG A 201 11.50 13.61 -13.17
CA ARG A 201 11.91 12.25 -12.80
C ARG A 201 12.02 11.35 -14.03
N SER A 202 12.89 10.37 -13.94
CA SER A 202 13.19 9.48 -15.08
C SER A 202 12.68 8.05 -14.88
N ARG A 203 12.30 7.66 -13.67
CA ARG A 203 11.96 6.27 -13.30
C ARG A 203 10.65 6.19 -12.54
N LEU A 204 9.95 5.09 -12.72
CA LEU A 204 8.72 4.78 -11.98
C LEU A 204 8.98 3.65 -10.99
N LEU A 205 8.69 3.93 -9.72
CA LEU A 205 8.77 2.98 -8.62
C LEU A 205 7.36 2.68 -8.11
N ILE A 206 7.01 1.41 -8.05
CA ILE A 206 5.71 0.93 -7.57
C ILE A 206 5.97 0.00 -6.38
N LYS A 207 5.25 0.16 -5.31
CA LYS A 207 5.26 -0.78 -4.19
C LYS A 207 3.84 -1.27 -3.92
N ASN A 208 3.67 -2.59 -4.03
CA ASN A 208 2.42 -3.25 -3.70
C ASN A 208 2.66 -4.73 -3.41
N SER A 209 2.45 -5.14 -2.16
CA SER A 209 2.64 -6.52 -1.75
C SER A 209 1.67 -7.49 -2.46
N ALA A 210 0.45 -7.04 -2.82
CA ALA A 210 -0.50 -7.87 -3.57
C ALA A 210 -0.05 -8.16 -5.01
N HIS A 211 0.84 -7.33 -5.60
CA HIS A 211 1.40 -7.58 -6.93
C HIS A 211 2.31 -8.82 -6.97
N THR A 212 2.73 -9.35 -5.83
CA THR A 212 3.41 -10.64 -5.75
C THR A 212 2.59 -11.76 -6.42
N ALA A 213 1.26 -11.74 -6.29
CA ALA A 213 0.39 -12.69 -6.99
C ALA A 213 -0.08 -12.21 -8.38
N ARG A 214 0.28 -10.98 -8.78
CA ARG A 214 -0.25 -10.35 -10.00
C ARG A 214 0.82 -10.10 -11.07
N VAL A 215 1.92 -10.87 -11.05
CA VAL A 215 3.05 -10.74 -11.98
C VAL A 215 2.59 -10.74 -13.43
N ALA A 216 1.75 -11.70 -13.82
CA ALA A 216 1.23 -11.79 -15.19
C ALA A 216 0.43 -10.55 -15.60
N MET A 217 -0.36 -9.96 -14.67
CA MET A 217 -1.07 -8.71 -14.92
C MET A 217 -0.10 -7.54 -15.15
N VAL A 218 0.93 -7.43 -14.32
CA VAL A 218 1.95 -6.38 -14.44
C VAL A 218 2.68 -6.49 -15.78
N LEU A 219 3.12 -7.68 -16.16
CA LEU A 219 3.87 -7.92 -17.39
C LEU A 219 3.03 -7.68 -18.65
N ARG A 220 1.69 -7.84 -18.61
CA ARG A 220 0.81 -7.44 -19.72
C ARG A 220 0.86 -5.93 -19.98
N GLN A 221 0.98 -5.12 -18.94
CA GLN A 221 1.01 -3.66 -19.05
C GLN A 221 2.43 -3.11 -19.23
N PHE A 222 3.40 -3.76 -18.60
CA PHE A 222 4.82 -3.37 -18.61
C PHE A 222 5.70 -4.60 -18.86
N PRO A 223 5.89 -5.02 -20.13
CA PRO A 223 6.70 -6.21 -20.44
C PRO A 223 8.16 -6.12 -19.99
N LYS A 224 8.67 -4.91 -19.75
CA LYS A 224 10.02 -4.64 -19.23
C LYS A 224 10.05 -4.32 -17.74
N ALA A 225 8.97 -4.58 -17.02
CA ALA A 225 8.92 -4.36 -15.56
C ALA A 225 10.01 -5.17 -14.86
N ARG A 226 10.61 -4.55 -13.84
CA ARG A 226 11.66 -5.14 -12.99
C ARG A 226 11.09 -5.38 -11.61
N PHE A 227 11.34 -6.54 -11.06
CA PHE A 227 10.76 -6.95 -9.78
C PHE A 227 11.85 -7.11 -8.71
N VAL A 228 11.66 -6.47 -7.58
CA VAL A 228 12.44 -6.72 -6.37
C VAL A 228 11.54 -7.47 -5.40
N LEU A 229 11.80 -8.76 -5.21
CA LEU A 229 11.08 -9.62 -4.28
C LEU A 229 11.75 -9.58 -2.91
N MET A 230 11.05 -9.05 -1.92
CA MET A 230 11.48 -9.06 -0.53
C MET A 230 11.06 -10.36 0.16
N CYS A 231 12.05 -11.10 0.63
CA CYS A 231 11.88 -12.35 1.39
C CYS A 231 12.10 -12.08 2.89
N ARG A 232 11.27 -12.67 3.73
CA ARG A 232 11.41 -12.64 5.19
C ARG A 232 10.88 -13.93 5.77
N GLU A 233 11.35 -14.29 6.97
CA GLU A 233 10.81 -15.42 7.71
C GLU A 233 9.28 -15.29 7.84
N ARG A 234 8.59 -16.40 7.56
CA ARG A 234 7.12 -16.44 7.41
C ARG A 234 6.39 -16.04 8.69
N GLU A 235 6.75 -16.63 9.82
CA GLU A 235 6.02 -16.44 11.07
C GLU A 235 6.19 -15.01 11.60
N ASP A 236 7.38 -14.41 11.42
CA ASP A 236 7.64 -13.01 11.77
C ASP A 236 6.79 -12.04 10.94
N SER A 237 6.67 -12.31 9.65
CA SER A 237 5.85 -11.51 8.74
C SER A 237 4.37 -11.63 9.11
N ILE A 238 3.88 -12.84 9.37
CA ILE A 238 2.48 -13.11 9.75
C ILE A 238 2.15 -12.44 11.08
N ARG A 239 2.98 -12.64 12.10
CA ARG A 239 2.78 -12.03 13.42
C ARG A 239 2.66 -10.50 13.33
N SER A 240 3.59 -9.89 12.61
CA SER A 240 3.57 -8.43 12.40
C SER A 240 2.35 -7.97 11.59
N LEU A 241 1.87 -8.76 10.63
CA LEU A 241 0.70 -8.40 9.81
C LEU A 241 -0.60 -8.50 10.60
N VAL A 242 -0.75 -9.52 11.43
CA VAL A 242 -1.94 -9.68 12.30
C VAL A 242 -2.13 -8.45 13.19
N GLN A 243 -1.06 -7.93 13.79
CA GLN A 243 -1.11 -6.70 14.59
C GLN A 243 -1.58 -5.49 13.77
N VAL A 244 -1.07 -5.34 12.54
CA VAL A 244 -1.48 -4.26 11.63
C VAL A 244 -2.94 -4.41 11.22
N LYS A 245 -3.40 -5.62 10.92
CA LYS A 245 -4.80 -5.88 10.56
C LYS A 245 -5.74 -5.54 11.71
N GLN A 246 -5.38 -5.87 12.94
CA GLN A 246 -6.14 -5.50 14.13
C GLN A 246 -6.25 -3.97 14.25
N ALA A 247 -5.13 -3.26 14.17
CA ALA A 247 -5.12 -1.80 14.23
C ALA A 247 -5.92 -1.15 13.09
N LEU A 248 -5.87 -1.71 11.87
CA LEU A 248 -6.66 -1.24 10.73
C LEU A 248 -8.17 -1.51 10.94
N ALA A 249 -8.55 -2.68 11.46
CA ALA A 249 -9.94 -2.97 11.76
C ALA A 249 -10.52 -1.99 12.80
N ASP A 250 -9.72 -1.58 13.77
CA ASP A 250 -10.12 -0.56 14.75
C ASP A 250 -10.23 0.83 14.13
N LEU A 251 -9.35 1.17 13.19
CA LEU A 251 -9.28 2.50 12.56
C LEU A 251 -10.32 2.68 11.45
N VAL A 252 -10.38 1.74 10.49
CA VAL A 252 -11.20 1.85 9.27
C VAL A 252 -12.28 0.79 9.14
N GLY A 253 -12.32 -0.19 10.06
CA GLY A 253 -13.23 -1.33 9.97
C GLY A 253 -14.70 -0.93 10.02
N LEU A 254 -15.47 -1.38 9.05
CA LEU A 254 -16.93 -1.33 9.01
C LEU A 254 -17.56 -2.58 9.62
N GLN A 255 -16.74 -3.52 10.04
CA GLN A 255 -17.08 -4.71 10.81
C GLN A 255 -16.12 -4.81 12.00
N PRO A 256 -16.48 -5.49 13.09
CA PRO A 256 -15.53 -5.83 14.15
C PRO A 256 -14.44 -6.75 13.59
N ALA A 257 -13.23 -6.65 14.16
CA ALA A 257 -12.17 -7.59 13.84
C ALA A 257 -12.62 -9.00 14.24
N PRO A 258 -12.38 -10.03 13.42
CA PRO A 258 -12.64 -11.40 13.80
C PRO A 258 -11.73 -11.79 14.96
N GLU A 259 -12.28 -12.58 15.90
CA GLU A 259 -11.47 -13.14 16.98
C GLU A 259 -10.47 -14.15 16.41
N MET A 260 -9.28 -14.18 16.92
CA MET A 260 -8.13 -15.12 16.85
C MET A 260 -7.96 -16.13 15.68
N SER A 261 -8.97 -16.40 14.87
CA SER A 261 -8.87 -17.24 13.64
C SER A 261 -7.95 -16.63 12.57
N ILE A 262 -7.64 -15.34 12.69
CA ILE A 262 -6.88 -14.55 11.70
C ILE A 262 -5.50 -15.17 11.40
N GLN A 263 -4.82 -15.76 12.38
CA GLN A 263 -3.45 -16.26 12.17
C GLN A 263 -3.41 -17.55 11.36
N VAL A 264 -4.35 -18.46 11.60
CA VAL A 264 -4.44 -19.71 10.82
C VAL A 264 -4.76 -19.39 9.37
N GLU A 265 -5.70 -18.47 9.15
CA GLU A 265 -6.04 -17.99 7.81
C GLU A 265 -4.86 -17.26 7.17
N GLU A 266 -4.09 -16.47 7.93
CA GLU A 266 -2.97 -15.71 7.41
C GLU A 266 -1.84 -16.61 6.88
N ARG A 267 -1.60 -17.75 7.51
CA ARG A 267 -0.67 -18.77 6.96
C ARG A 267 -1.15 -19.32 5.61
N ALA A 268 -2.48 -19.47 5.45
CA ALA A 268 -3.04 -19.90 4.18
C ALA A 268 -2.90 -18.79 3.11
N PHE A 269 -3.13 -17.52 3.45
CA PHE A 269 -2.96 -16.40 2.53
C PHE A 269 -1.51 -16.21 2.12
N HIS A 270 -0.57 -16.33 3.06
CA HIS A 270 0.86 -16.29 2.77
C HIS A 270 1.22 -17.37 1.74
N ARG A 271 0.82 -18.62 1.97
CA ARG A 271 1.07 -19.73 1.07
C ARG A 271 0.45 -19.50 -0.30
N GLN A 272 -0.82 -19.08 -0.36
CA GLN A 272 -1.52 -18.81 -1.63
C GLN A 272 -0.86 -17.69 -2.42
N LEU A 273 -0.41 -16.61 -1.76
CA LEU A 273 0.30 -15.51 -2.41
C LEU A 273 1.60 -16.00 -3.07
N LEU A 274 2.42 -16.75 -2.32
CA LEU A 274 3.68 -17.26 -2.83
C LEU A 274 3.48 -18.34 -3.91
N GLN A 275 2.48 -19.20 -3.78
CA GLN A 275 2.13 -20.15 -4.84
C GLN A 275 1.73 -19.45 -6.14
N ALA A 276 0.96 -18.35 -6.05
CA ALA A 276 0.60 -17.54 -7.22
C ALA A 276 1.83 -16.87 -7.85
N PHE A 277 2.78 -16.41 -7.02
CA PHE A 277 4.05 -15.91 -7.51
C PHE A 277 4.84 -16.97 -8.24
N GLU A 278 5.06 -18.14 -7.62
CA GLU A 278 5.83 -19.24 -8.21
C GLU A 278 5.22 -19.73 -9.53
N ALA A 279 3.89 -19.78 -9.63
CA ALA A 279 3.19 -20.10 -10.87
C ALA A 279 3.44 -19.08 -12.00
N SER A 280 3.80 -17.85 -11.66
CA SER A 280 4.07 -16.78 -12.61
C SER A 280 5.56 -16.43 -12.76
N ARG A 281 6.42 -17.00 -11.92
CA ARG A 281 7.86 -16.70 -11.84
C ARG A 281 8.58 -16.88 -13.17
N SER A 282 8.25 -17.94 -13.90
CA SER A 282 8.86 -18.24 -15.21
C SER A 282 8.52 -17.21 -16.30
N LEU A 283 7.53 -16.34 -16.07
CA LEU A 283 7.20 -15.24 -16.99
C LEU A 283 8.19 -14.07 -16.86
N ILE A 284 8.95 -13.99 -15.75
CA ILE A 284 9.89 -12.91 -15.48
C ILE A 284 11.27 -13.32 -16.03
N PRO A 285 11.85 -12.57 -16.97
CA PRO A 285 13.24 -12.77 -17.36
C PRO A 285 14.20 -12.67 -16.17
N ALA A 286 15.28 -13.45 -16.16
CA ALA A 286 16.19 -13.52 -15.02
C ALA A 286 16.84 -12.17 -14.65
N ASP A 287 17.08 -11.33 -15.64
CA ASP A 287 17.63 -9.98 -15.46
C ASP A 287 16.58 -8.95 -15.01
N GLN A 288 15.30 -9.33 -14.93
CA GLN A 288 14.20 -8.50 -14.43
C GLN A 288 13.73 -8.89 -13.02
N LEU A 289 14.32 -9.90 -12.39
CA LEU A 289 13.98 -10.33 -11.02
C LEU A 289 15.21 -10.29 -10.12
N LEU A 290 15.09 -9.59 -9.00
CA LEU A 290 16.07 -9.64 -7.91
C LEU A 290 15.37 -10.01 -6.61
N GLU A 291 15.88 -11.05 -5.94
CA GLU A 291 15.40 -11.46 -4.62
C GLU A 291 16.35 -10.93 -3.54
N LEU A 292 15.77 -10.34 -2.50
CA LEU A 292 16.50 -9.73 -1.39
C LEU A 292 15.95 -10.24 -0.06
N ASP A 293 16.85 -10.53 0.88
CA ASP A 293 16.46 -10.91 2.23
C ASP A 293 16.21 -9.67 3.10
N TYR A 294 15.23 -9.79 4.00
CA TYR A 294 14.91 -8.76 4.98
C TYR A 294 16.07 -8.43 5.92
N ASN A 295 16.85 -9.44 6.35
CA ASN A 295 17.98 -9.23 7.25
C ASN A 295 19.09 -8.46 6.55
N ASP A 296 19.40 -8.77 5.28
CA ASP A 296 20.35 -7.99 4.48
C ASP A 296 19.94 -6.50 4.43
N LEU A 297 18.63 -6.24 4.23
CA LEU A 297 18.11 -4.88 4.17
C LEU A 297 18.23 -4.14 5.50
N VAL A 298 18.09 -4.83 6.62
CA VAL A 298 18.19 -4.22 7.96
C VAL A 298 19.64 -4.03 8.38
N GLU A 299 20.50 -5.00 8.12
CA GLU A 299 21.90 -5.00 8.54
C GLU A 299 22.77 -4.10 7.65
N THR A 300 22.58 -4.21 6.34
CA THR A 300 23.40 -3.48 5.33
C THR A 300 22.53 -2.76 4.29
N PRO A 301 21.68 -1.80 4.71
CA PRO A 301 20.65 -1.21 3.84
C PRO A 301 21.24 -0.51 2.60
N LEU A 302 22.35 0.22 2.73
CA LEU A 302 22.97 0.90 1.60
C LEU A 302 23.51 -0.10 0.57
N HIS A 303 24.18 -1.16 1.02
CA HIS A 303 24.69 -2.21 0.16
C HIS A 303 23.54 -2.96 -0.54
N THR A 304 22.47 -3.25 0.19
CA THR A 304 21.28 -3.93 -0.35
C THR A 304 20.62 -3.10 -1.44
N VAL A 305 20.50 -1.78 -1.25
CA VAL A 305 19.99 -0.89 -2.31
C VAL A 305 20.95 -0.82 -3.50
N LYS A 306 22.27 -0.80 -3.25
CA LYS A 306 23.27 -0.82 -4.33
C LYS A 306 23.13 -2.06 -5.21
N ARG A 307 22.86 -3.24 -4.64
CA ARG A 307 22.61 -4.47 -5.41
C ARG A 307 21.46 -4.30 -6.42
N ILE A 308 20.42 -3.50 -6.11
CA ILE A 308 19.33 -3.21 -7.04
C ILE A 308 19.83 -2.37 -8.22
N TYR A 309 20.63 -1.32 -7.95
CA TYR A 309 21.20 -0.48 -8.99
C TYR A 309 22.13 -1.29 -9.91
N ASP A 310 22.98 -2.12 -9.35
CA ASP A 310 23.93 -2.94 -10.10
C ASP A 310 23.19 -4.00 -10.94
N HIS A 311 22.25 -4.74 -10.34
CA HIS A 311 21.51 -5.81 -11.02
C HIS A 311 20.67 -5.28 -12.20
N PHE A 312 19.96 -4.19 -11.99
CA PHE A 312 19.12 -3.59 -13.04
C PHE A 312 19.88 -2.59 -13.91
N ARG A 313 21.20 -2.42 -13.68
CA ARG A 313 22.06 -1.47 -14.40
C ARG A 313 21.48 -0.05 -14.40
N LEU A 314 21.00 0.38 -13.22
CA LEU A 314 20.46 1.73 -13.03
C LEU A 314 21.61 2.73 -12.98
N THR A 315 21.46 3.85 -13.68
CA THR A 315 22.43 4.95 -13.66
C THR A 315 22.20 5.87 -12.44
N GLY A 316 23.15 6.76 -12.13
CA GLY A 316 22.98 7.80 -11.10
C GLY A 316 23.13 7.30 -9.66
N TRP A 317 23.90 6.21 -9.42
CA TRP A 317 24.16 5.73 -8.08
C TRP A 317 24.92 6.75 -7.23
N GLU A 318 25.88 7.46 -7.82
CA GLU A 318 26.74 8.43 -7.10
C GLU A 318 25.90 9.59 -6.51
N GLU A 319 24.86 10.01 -7.22
CA GLU A 319 23.93 11.03 -6.74
C GLU A 319 22.91 10.44 -5.74
N ALA A 320 22.44 9.23 -6.01
CA ALA A 320 21.41 8.57 -5.20
C ALA A 320 21.90 8.17 -3.81
N GLN A 321 23.16 7.68 -3.70
CA GLN A 321 23.69 7.11 -2.47
C GLN A 321 23.66 8.09 -1.29
N GLY A 322 23.87 9.39 -1.52
CA GLY A 322 23.82 10.42 -0.47
C GLY A 322 22.42 10.54 0.13
N HIS A 323 21.40 10.62 -0.71
CA HIS A 323 19.99 10.68 -0.28
C HIS A 323 19.54 9.40 0.44
N ILE A 324 19.98 8.24 -0.05
CA ILE A 324 19.69 6.95 0.56
C ILE A 324 20.34 6.85 1.94
N GLN A 325 21.63 7.26 2.06
CA GLN A 325 22.35 7.27 3.34
C GLN A 325 21.70 8.20 4.36
N GLU A 326 21.26 9.37 3.94
CA GLU A 326 20.51 10.29 4.80
C GLU A 326 19.21 9.65 5.32
N ARG A 327 18.46 8.99 4.42
CA ARG A 327 17.22 8.29 4.82
C ARG A 327 17.49 7.14 5.77
N ILE A 328 18.57 6.38 5.59
CA ILE A 328 19.01 5.33 6.52
C ILE A 328 19.30 5.93 7.90
N THR A 329 20.01 7.05 7.97
CA THR A 329 20.33 7.73 9.23
C THR A 329 19.05 8.19 9.96
N GLN A 330 18.12 8.78 9.24
CA GLN A 330 16.80 9.15 9.79
C GLN A 330 16.04 7.95 10.34
N ALA A 331 16.09 6.80 9.63
CA ALA A 331 15.42 5.57 10.05
C ALA A 331 16.10 4.92 11.29
N ARG A 332 17.40 5.07 11.50
CA ARG A 332 18.11 4.52 12.68
C ARG A 332 17.68 5.15 14.01
N HIS A 333 17.21 6.37 13.99
CA HIS A 333 16.63 7.03 15.16
C HIS A 333 15.24 6.48 15.49
N TYR A 334 14.67 5.70 14.58
CA TYR A 334 13.42 5.01 14.75
C TYR A 334 13.69 3.57 15.22
N ARG A 335 13.60 3.32 16.52
CA ARG A 335 13.36 1.97 17.03
C ARG A 335 11.88 1.70 16.85
N ALA A 336 11.54 0.69 16.04
CA ALA A 336 10.18 0.17 16.03
C ALA A 336 9.79 -0.02 17.51
N ALA A 337 8.80 0.74 17.97
CA ALA A 337 8.19 0.46 19.25
C ALA A 337 7.72 -0.99 19.13
N ALA A 338 8.38 -1.89 19.83
CA ALA A 338 7.90 -3.25 19.94
C ALA A 338 6.48 -3.10 20.48
N VAL A 339 5.50 -3.42 19.63
CA VAL A 339 4.11 -3.45 20.09
C VAL A 339 4.10 -4.55 21.14
N GLN A 340 4.14 -4.15 22.41
CA GLN A 340 4.01 -5.08 23.52
C GLN A 340 2.60 -5.63 23.45
N LEU A 341 2.49 -6.85 22.98
CA LEU A 341 1.27 -7.62 23.18
C LEU A 341 1.01 -7.69 24.67
N SER A 342 -0.24 -7.62 25.09
CA SER A 342 -0.57 -7.94 26.47
C SER A 342 -0.07 -9.37 26.76
N VAL A 343 0.38 -9.64 27.98
CA VAL A 343 0.87 -10.96 28.41
C VAL A 343 -0.13 -12.06 28.05
N GLU A 344 -1.42 -11.75 28.11
CA GLU A 344 -2.52 -12.67 27.76
C GLU A 344 -2.57 -12.93 26.24
N ALA A 345 -2.34 -11.92 25.40
CA ALA A 345 -2.28 -12.08 23.95
C ALA A 345 -1.03 -12.86 23.51
N GLU A 346 0.08 -12.68 24.22
CA GLU A 346 1.34 -13.36 23.97
C GLU A 346 1.27 -14.85 24.39
N ARG A 347 0.65 -15.16 25.53
CA ARG A 347 0.39 -16.53 25.99
C ARG A 347 -0.51 -17.28 25.02
N ARG A 348 -1.62 -16.69 24.60
CA ARG A 348 -2.53 -17.28 23.60
C ARG A 348 -1.88 -17.45 22.23
N LEU A 349 -0.97 -16.56 21.86
CA LEU A 349 -0.17 -16.68 20.64
C LEU A 349 0.75 -17.90 20.71
N GLN A 350 1.41 -18.13 21.85
CA GLN A 350 2.27 -19.29 22.08
C GLN A 350 1.47 -20.60 22.09
N GLU A 351 0.29 -20.62 22.71
CA GLU A 351 -0.60 -21.80 22.72
C GLU A 351 -1.08 -22.19 21.32
N LEU A 352 -1.31 -21.22 20.43
CA LEU A 352 -1.70 -21.45 19.02
C LEU A 352 -0.54 -21.81 18.10
N LEU A 353 0.69 -21.50 18.50
CA LEU A 353 1.91 -21.79 17.73
C LEU A 353 2.58 -23.09 18.17
N SER A 354 2.13 -23.67 19.28
CA SER A 354 2.59 -25.02 19.72
C SER A 354 2.12 -26.07 18.72
N PRO A 355 3.00 -27.01 18.30
CA PRO A 355 2.72 -28.00 17.28
C PRO A 355 1.59 -28.94 17.64
#